data_132bda53345b51d1aa602e8996669c38
#
_entry.id   132bda53345b51d1aa602e8996669c38
#
_cell.length_a   1.000
_cell.length_b   1.000
_cell.length_c   1.000
_cell.angle_alpha   90.00
_cell.angle_beta   90.00
_cell.angle_gamma   90.00
#
_symmetry.space_group_name_H-M   'P 1'
#
loop_
_entity.id
_entity.type
_entity.pdbx_description
1 polymer ?
#
loop_
_entity_poly.entity_id
_entity_poly.type
_entity_poly.pdbx_seq_one_letter_code
_entity_poly.pdbx_strand_id
1 'polypeptide(L)'
;VRVQHRHIVYVQGYDPRGLAQYYRMFRTELRKFGRLYQLTTTVSRPKTATDGESASWSIETKASDWQTRTSYDFLRFEDLIQRDLAAPILGTVLRAIWIYWRLVFRGTIARFWKANWRFATFITYPHLMLLVEALGSFGVAYAIARGLGALGVPGVLGMAAAVIVFVALLGTVLKYTENATYLLYLLSDTIW
;
A
#
# COMPACT_ATOMS: atom_id res chain seq x y z
N VAL A 1 29.48 26.39 10.63
CA VAL A 1 28.47 27.19 9.94
C VAL A 1 27.12 26.74 10.45
N ARG A 2 26.30 27.66 11.02
CA ARG A 2 24.96 27.37 11.51
C ARG A 2 23.98 27.57 10.36
N VAL A 3 23.10 26.57 10.10
CA VAL A 3 22.08 26.65 9.07
C VAL A 3 20.92 27.51 9.58
N GLN A 4 20.72 28.68 8.98
CA GLN A 4 19.63 29.61 9.33
C GLN A 4 18.36 29.33 8.51
N HIS A 5 18.52 28.91 7.25
CA HIS A 5 17.44 28.56 6.35
C HIS A 5 17.62 27.15 5.79
N ARG A 6 16.54 26.39 5.75
CA ARG A 6 16.49 25.05 5.17
C ARG A 6 15.29 24.95 4.26
N HIS A 7 15.46 24.26 3.14
CA HIS A 7 14.38 23.91 2.26
C HIS A 7 14.31 22.38 2.17
N ILE A 8 13.12 21.82 2.38
CA ILE A 8 12.85 20.38 2.30
C ILE A 8 11.77 20.18 1.25
N VAL A 9 12.07 19.38 0.25
CA VAL A 9 11.09 18.88 -0.71
C VAL A 9 10.82 17.43 -0.36
N TYR A 10 9.57 17.12 -0.07
CA TYR A 10 9.15 15.77 0.27
C TYR A 10 8.24 15.22 -0.82
N VAL A 11 8.64 14.09 -1.36
CA VAL A 11 7.83 13.29 -2.28
C VAL A 11 7.11 12.24 -1.46
N GLN A 12 5.79 12.27 -1.50
CA GLN A 12 4.95 11.30 -0.81
C GLN A 12 5.26 9.87 -1.31
N GLY A 13 5.26 8.88 -0.41
CA GLY A 13 5.21 7.48 -0.80
C GLY A 13 3.82 7.10 -1.32
N TYR A 14 3.66 5.87 -1.79
CA TYR A 14 2.35 5.36 -2.26
C TYR A 14 1.38 5.21 -1.07
N ASP A 15 0.78 6.31 -0.64
CA ASP A 15 -0.13 6.41 0.50
C ASP A 15 -1.38 7.22 0.12
N PRO A 16 -2.58 6.61 0.06
CA PRO A 16 -3.81 7.28 -0.35
C PRO A 16 -4.36 8.27 0.68
N ARG A 17 -3.80 8.31 1.89
CA ARG A 17 -4.32 9.14 3.01
C ARG A 17 -4.11 10.64 2.82
N GLY A 18 -3.21 11.04 1.93
CA GLY A 18 -3.02 12.41 1.49
C GLY A 18 -2.46 13.38 2.52
N LEU A 19 -2.42 14.65 2.09
CA LEU A 19 -1.80 15.77 2.82
C LEU A 19 -2.31 15.94 4.26
N ALA A 20 -3.62 15.86 4.49
CA ALA A 20 -4.20 16.19 5.80
C ALA A 20 -3.75 15.22 6.90
N GLN A 21 -3.66 13.93 6.58
CA GLN A 21 -3.19 12.91 7.50
C GLN A 21 -1.69 13.05 7.75
N TYR A 22 -0.91 13.21 6.67
CA TYR A 22 0.53 13.44 6.76
C TYR A 22 0.87 14.65 7.63
N TYR A 23 0.23 15.79 7.39
CA TYR A 23 0.49 17.01 8.15
C TYR A 23 0.14 16.86 9.64
N ARG A 24 -0.95 16.17 9.99
CA ARG A 24 -1.29 15.89 11.40
C ARG A 24 -0.22 15.03 12.09
N MET A 25 0.22 13.96 11.42
CA MET A 25 1.27 13.08 11.92
C MET A 25 2.58 13.86 12.08
N PHE A 26 2.98 14.58 11.05
CA PHE A 26 4.19 15.42 11.05
C PHE A 26 4.21 16.41 12.24
N ARG A 27 3.13 17.16 12.44
CA ARG A 27 3.03 18.10 13.59
C ARG A 27 3.12 17.38 14.94
N THR A 28 2.56 16.20 15.04
CA THR A 28 2.58 15.43 16.29
C THR A 28 4.00 14.95 16.60
N GLU A 29 4.68 14.41 15.62
CA GLU A 29 6.06 13.93 15.80
C GLU A 29 7.04 15.10 16.01
N LEU A 30 6.86 16.22 15.30
CA LEU A 30 7.70 17.40 15.52
C LEU A 30 7.54 17.98 16.94
N ARG A 31 6.33 17.95 17.52
CA ARG A 31 6.13 18.35 18.92
C ARG A 31 6.83 17.42 19.91
N LYS A 32 6.79 16.10 19.66
CA LYS A 32 7.53 15.13 20.47
C LYS A 32 9.03 15.38 20.40
N PHE A 33 9.54 15.58 19.17
CA PHE A 33 10.93 15.91 18.94
C PHE A 33 11.34 17.20 19.68
N GLY A 34 10.53 18.27 19.58
CA GLY A 34 10.79 19.53 20.28
C GLY A 34 10.88 19.33 21.80
N ARG A 35 9.98 18.55 22.41
CA ARG A 35 10.04 18.24 23.84
C ARG A 35 11.30 17.45 24.22
N LEU A 36 11.65 16.43 23.43
CA LEU A 36 12.80 15.57 23.70
C LEU A 36 14.12 16.35 23.68
N TYR A 37 14.26 17.27 22.74
CA TYR A 37 15.48 18.05 22.54
C TYR A 37 15.41 19.48 23.13
N GLN A 38 14.39 19.80 23.91
CA GLN A 38 14.16 21.11 24.54
C GLN A 38 14.14 22.26 23.51
N LEU A 39 13.51 22.01 22.35
CA LEU A 39 13.39 22.98 21.26
C LEU A 39 11.96 23.55 21.22
N THR A 40 11.87 24.83 20.94
CA THR A 40 10.58 25.45 20.60
C THR A 40 10.35 25.31 19.09
N THR A 41 9.27 24.62 18.71
CA THR A 41 8.93 24.40 17.30
C THR A 41 7.56 25.00 16.99
N THR A 42 7.48 25.81 15.93
CA THR A 42 6.24 26.40 15.42
C THR A 42 6.06 25.99 13.97
N VAL A 43 4.84 25.56 13.60
CA VAL A 43 4.51 25.11 12.25
C VAL A 43 3.34 25.92 11.72
N SER A 44 3.49 26.54 10.54
CA SER A 44 2.40 27.24 9.89
C SER A 44 1.35 26.28 9.33
N ARG A 45 0.16 26.78 9.00
CA ARG A 45 -0.83 25.98 8.26
C ARG A 45 -0.34 25.69 6.84
N PRO A 46 -0.65 24.51 6.28
CA PRO A 46 -0.30 24.20 4.90
C PRO A 46 -1.07 25.12 3.95
N LYS A 47 -0.38 25.57 2.91
CA LYS A 47 -0.93 26.33 1.78
C LYS A 47 -0.81 25.42 0.55
N THR A 48 -1.94 25.08 -0.07
CA THR A 48 -1.95 24.34 -1.33
C THR A 48 -1.67 25.30 -2.48
N ALA A 49 -0.82 24.89 -3.42
CA ALA A 49 -0.56 25.63 -4.64
C ALA A 49 -1.81 25.68 -5.54
N THR A 50 -1.88 26.65 -6.43
CA THR A 50 -3.02 26.88 -7.32
C THR A 50 -3.30 25.71 -8.27
N ASP A 51 -2.26 24.98 -8.66
CA ASP A 51 -2.33 23.75 -9.48
C ASP A 51 -2.81 22.52 -8.71
N GLY A 52 -2.82 22.61 -7.36
CA GLY A 52 -3.18 21.47 -6.50
C GLY A 52 -2.08 20.41 -6.34
N GLU A 53 -0.98 20.50 -7.09
CA GLU A 53 0.07 19.46 -7.13
C GLU A 53 1.03 19.51 -5.95
N SER A 54 1.06 20.61 -5.22
CA SER A 54 1.91 20.76 -4.05
C SER A 54 1.22 21.48 -2.90
N ALA A 55 1.77 21.31 -1.70
CA ALA A 55 1.40 22.07 -0.52
C ALA A 55 2.66 22.45 0.25
N SER A 56 2.71 23.68 0.74
CA SER A 56 3.87 24.19 1.46
C SER A 56 3.50 24.71 2.85
N TRP A 57 4.45 24.59 3.78
CA TRP A 57 4.37 25.21 5.11
C TRP A 57 5.77 25.58 5.61
N SER A 58 5.82 26.47 6.59
CA SER A 58 7.05 26.85 7.25
C SER A 58 7.14 26.26 8.66
N ILE A 59 8.35 25.95 9.06
CA ILE A 59 8.69 25.47 10.39
C ILE A 59 9.74 26.41 10.96
N GLU A 60 9.50 26.93 12.14
CA GLU A 60 10.51 27.65 12.91
C GLU A 60 10.94 26.80 14.08
N THR A 61 12.23 26.58 14.21
CA THR A 61 12.83 25.85 15.31
C THR A 61 13.81 26.75 16.04
N LYS A 62 13.63 26.88 17.35
CA LYS A 62 14.47 27.71 18.21
C LYS A 62 15.06 26.88 19.34
N ALA A 63 16.34 27.04 19.57
CA ALA A 63 17.07 26.59 20.76
C ALA A 63 17.57 27.81 21.55
N SER A 64 18.32 27.59 22.62
CA SER A 64 18.90 28.66 23.44
C SER A 64 19.81 29.61 22.67
N ASP A 65 20.52 29.10 21.65
CA ASP A 65 21.64 29.81 21.00
C ASP A 65 21.56 29.79 19.46
N TRP A 66 20.48 29.22 18.88
CA TRP A 66 20.25 29.23 17.43
C TRP A 66 18.77 29.18 17.06
N GLN A 67 18.48 29.61 15.84
CA GLN A 67 17.17 29.54 15.22
C GLN A 67 17.32 29.12 13.76
N THR A 68 16.43 28.24 13.30
CA THR A 68 16.36 27.82 11.91
C THR A 68 14.93 27.97 11.40
N ARG A 69 14.78 28.54 10.20
CA ARG A 69 13.53 28.56 9.45
C ARG A 69 13.62 27.48 8.34
N THR A 70 12.66 26.59 8.31
CA THR A 70 12.56 25.55 7.29
C THR A 70 11.33 25.79 6.44
N SER A 71 11.50 25.90 5.12
CA SER A 71 10.42 25.81 4.14
C SER A 71 10.24 24.33 3.76
N TYR A 72 9.02 23.86 3.81
CA TYR A 72 8.69 22.47 3.55
C TYR A 72 7.68 22.41 2.41
N ASP A 73 8.05 21.77 1.30
CA ASP A 73 7.20 21.53 0.15
C ASP A 73 6.85 20.03 0.07
N PHE A 74 5.56 19.77 0.05
CA PHE A 74 4.97 18.46 -0.05
C PHE A 74 4.39 18.28 -1.45
N LEU A 75 4.99 17.41 -2.25
CA LEU A 75 4.48 17.08 -3.57
C LEU A 75 3.32 16.08 -3.44
N ARG A 76 2.20 16.43 -4.04
CA ARG A 76 0.94 15.70 -3.96
C ARG A 76 0.73 14.89 -5.23
N PHE A 77 0.41 13.62 -5.07
CA PHE A 77 -0.08 12.75 -6.14
C PHE A 77 -1.07 11.70 -5.62
N GLU A 78 -1.76 12.04 -4.51
CA GLU A 78 -2.78 11.19 -3.93
C GLU A 78 -3.94 10.90 -4.88
N ASP A 79 -4.25 11.78 -5.82
CA ASP A 79 -5.25 11.58 -6.85
C ASP A 79 -4.89 10.46 -7.84
N LEU A 80 -3.61 10.36 -8.21
CA LEU A 80 -3.09 9.26 -9.03
C LEU A 80 -3.22 7.94 -8.28
N ILE A 81 -2.79 7.92 -7.01
CA ILE A 81 -2.90 6.73 -6.16
C ILE A 81 -4.36 6.29 -6.01
N GLN A 82 -5.28 7.24 -5.80
CA GLN A 82 -6.72 6.94 -5.68
C GLN A 82 -7.30 6.39 -6.98
N ARG A 83 -6.88 6.89 -8.14
CA ARG A 83 -7.27 6.33 -9.45
C ARG A 83 -6.79 4.89 -9.62
N ASP A 84 -5.55 4.61 -9.25
CA ASP A 84 -5.00 3.26 -9.30
C ASP A 84 -5.76 2.31 -8.37
N LEU A 85 -6.04 2.73 -7.14
CA LEU A 85 -6.83 1.95 -6.18
C LEU A 85 -8.28 1.74 -6.60
N ALA A 86 -8.84 2.64 -7.42
CA ALA A 86 -10.17 2.48 -7.99
C ALA A 86 -10.22 1.49 -9.17
N ALA A 87 -9.07 1.02 -9.66
CA ALA A 87 -9.01 0.04 -10.74
C ALA A 87 -9.65 -1.30 -10.31
N PRO A 88 -10.29 -2.03 -11.26
CA PRO A 88 -10.91 -3.30 -10.96
C PRO A 88 -9.90 -4.30 -10.37
N ILE A 89 -10.19 -4.83 -9.19
CA ILE A 89 -9.30 -5.72 -8.44
C ILE A 89 -8.82 -6.93 -9.26
N LEU A 90 -9.70 -7.49 -10.11
CA LEU A 90 -9.35 -8.63 -10.95
C LEU A 90 -8.24 -8.28 -11.94
N GLY A 91 -8.33 -7.12 -12.59
CA GLY A 91 -7.29 -6.66 -13.53
C GLY A 91 -5.95 -6.46 -12.84
N THR A 92 -5.96 -5.89 -11.64
CA THR A 92 -4.76 -5.67 -10.82
C THR A 92 -4.13 -6.99 -10.38
N VAL A 93 -4.94 -7.94 -9.89
CA VAL A 93 -4.46 -9.27 -9.48
C VAL A 93 -3.84 -10.01 -10.67
N LEU A 94 -4.50 -10.03 -11.83
CA LEU A 94 -3.97 -10.69 -13.03
C LEU A 94 -2.67 -10.04 -13.51
N ARG A 95 -2.58 -8.71 -13.49
CA ARG A 95 -1.36 -7.98 -13.82
C ARG A 95 -0.23 -8.31 -12.85
N ALA A 96 -0.49 -8.31 -11.55
CA ALA A 96 0.50 -8.63 -10.52
C ALA A 96 1.02 -10.07 -10.67
N ILE A 97 0.13 -11.05 -10.91
CA ILE A 97 0.50 -12.45 -11.18
C ILE A 97 1.41 -12.51 -12.43
N TRP A 98 1.01 -11.86 -13.51
CA TRP A 98 1.80 -11.86 -14.75
C TRP A 98 3.19 -11.25 -14.54
N ILE A 99 3.30 -10.12 -13.85
CA ILE A 99 4.58 -9.44 -13.54
C ILE A 99 5.45 -10.37 -12.66
N TYR A 100 4.88 -10.98 -11.63
CA TYR A 100 5.60 -11.90 -10.77
C TYR A 100 6.22 -13.06 -11.55
N TRP A 101 5.43 -13.73 -12.41
CA TRP A 101 5.94 -14.81 -13.24
C TRP A 101 7.01 -14.34 -14.22
N ARG A 102 6.85 -13.16 -14.81
CA ARG A 102 7.90 -12.56 -15.64
C ARG A 102 9.21 -12.35 -14.85
N LEU A 103 9.15 -11.93 -13.60
CA LEU A 103 10.32 -11.79 -12.72
C LEU A 103 10.94 -13.16 -12.37
N VAL A 104 10.10 -14.18 -12.14
CA VAL A 104 10.55 -15.56 -11.89
C VAL A 104 11.30 -16.10 -13.11
N PHE A 105 10.70 -16.04 -14.30
CA PHE A 105 11.31 -16.55 -15.54
C PHE A 105 12.58 -15.79 -15.94
N ARG A 106 12.70 -14.51 -15.59
CA ARG A 106 13.94 -13.74 -15.80
C ARG A 106 15.02 -14.02 -14.73
N GLY A 107 14.75 -14.87 -13.76
CA GLY A 107 15.67 -15.19 -12.68
C GLY A 107 15.85 -14.04 -11.68
N THR A 108 15.04 -12.98 -11.76
CA THR A 108 15.16 -11.80 -10.88
C THR A 108 14.83 -12.18 -9.43
N ILE A 109 13.78 -12.98 -9.22
CA ILE A 109 13.40 -13.46 -7.88
C ILE A 109 14.54 -14.31 -7.27
N ALA A 110 15.17 -15.19 -8.05
CA ALA A 110 16.30 -15.98 -7.59
C ALA A 110 17.50 -15.11 -7.18
N ARG A 111 17.75 -14.01 -7.91
CA ARG A 111 18.80 -13.04 -7.56
C ARG A 111 18.46 -12.31 -6.26
N PHE A 112 17.21 -11.93 -6.04
CA PHE A 112 16.77 -11.34 -4.78
C PHE A 112 16.93 -12.31 -3.60
N TRP A 113 16.57 -13.59 -3.77
CA TRP A 113 16.77 -14.61 -2.74
C TRP A 113 18.25 -14.72 -2.32
N LYS A 114 19.18 -14.68 -3.28
CA LYS A 114 20.63 -14.71 -3.01
C LYS A 114 21.14 -13.43 -2.34
N ALA A 115 20.66 -12.26 -2.76
CA ALA A 115 21.11 -10.98 -2.26
C ALA A 115 20.50 -10.60 -0.91
N ASN A 116 19.19 -10.77 -0.78
CA ASN A 116 18.42 -10.43 0.42
C ASN A 116 17.13 -11.24 0.48
N TRP A 117 17.15 -12.36 1.18
CA TRP A 117 16.02 -13.27 1.30
C TRP A 117 14.77 -12.60 1.92
N ARG A 118 14.95 -11.62 2.84
CA ARG A 118 13.83 -10.89 3.46
C ARG A 118 13.08 -10.05 2.43
N PHE A 119 13.80 -9.41 1.54
CA PHE A 119 13.19 -8.64 0.45
C PHE A 119 12.51 -9.55 -0.58
N ALA A 120 13.13 -10.68 -0.92
CA ALA A 120 12.52 -11.69 -1.77
C ALA A 120 11.22 -12.25 -1.17
N THR A 121 11.21 -12.53 0.14
CA THR A 121 10.00 -12.95 0.86
C THR A 121 8.91 -11.87 0.79
N PHE A 122 9.26 -10.60 0.99
CA PHE A 122 8.32 -9.49 0.90
C PHE A 122 7.63 -9.40 -0.47
N ILE A 123 8.38 -9.57 -1.57
CA ILE A 123 7.82 -9.59 -2.94
C ILE A 123 6.98 -10.84 -3.20
N THR A 124 7.38 -12.00 -2.66
CA THR A 124 6.70 -13.28 -2.90
C THR A 124 5.45 -13.44 -2.03
N TYR A 125 5.44 -12.87 -0.83
CA TYR A 125 4.38 -13.02 0.16
C TYR A 125 2.97 -12.75 -0.38
N PRO A 126 2.68 -11.65 -1.10
CA PRO A 126 1.34 -11.39 -1.59
C PRO A 126 0.82 -12.47 -2.55
N HIS A 127 1.71 -13.03 -3.38
CA HIS A 127 1.37 -14.10 -4.32
C HIS A 127 1.11 -15.43 -3.60
N LEU A 128 1.90 -15.69 -2.55
CA LEU A 128 1.68 -16.86 -1.68
C LEU A 128 0.33 -16.75 -0.95
N MET A 129 -0.01 -15.57 -0.43
CA MET A 129 -1.31 -15.31 0.20
C MET A 129 -2.46 -15.55 -0.77
N LEU A 130 -2.40 -14.98 -1.99
CA LEU A 130 -3.40 -15.24 -3.03
C LEU A 130 -3.58 -16.74 -3.33
N LEU A 131 -2.48 -17.47 -3.40
CA LEU A 131 -2.54 -18.92 -3.62
C LEU A 131 -3.25 -19.64 -2.46
N VAL A 132 -2.91 -19.32 -1.22
CA VAL A 132 -3.53 -19.90 -0.03
C VAL A 132 -5.03 -19.57 0.02
N GLU A 133 -5.41 -18.33 -0.26
CA GLU A 133 -6.79 -17.87 -0.31
C GLU A 133 -7.59 -18.59 -1.40
N ALA A 134 -7.02 -18.71 -2.60
CA ALA A 134 -7.65 -19.42 -3.72
C ALA A 134 -7.83 -20.91 -3.42
N LEU A 135 -6.81 -21.57 -2.89
CA LEU A 135 -6.87 -22.99 -2.52
C LEU A 135 -7.85 -23.24 -1.36
N GLY A 136 -7.86 -22.36 -0.35
CA GLY A 136 -8.80 -22.43 0.77
C GLY A 136 -10.25 -22.27 0.30
N SER A 137 -10.53 -21.24 -0.51
CA SER A 137 -11.86 -21.00 -1.09
C SER A 137 -12.31 -22.16 -1.98
N PHE A 138 -11.39 -22.72 -2.78
CA PHE A 138 -11.65 -23.90 -3.61
C PHE A 138 -11.97 -25.13 -2.75
N GLY A 139 -11.20 -25.39 -1.69
CA GLY A 139 -11.42 -26.49 -0.77
C GLY A 139 -12.81 -26.46 -0.13
N VAL A 140 -13.25 -25.30 0.35
CA VAL A 140 -14.59 -25.11 0.91
C VAL A 140 -15.67 -25.32 -0.15
N ALA A 141 -15.53 -24.73 -1.33
CA ALA A 141 -16.48 -24.89 -2.44
C ALA A 141 -16.60 -26.36 -2.87
N TYR A 142 -15.48 -27.06 -2.97
CA TYR A 142 -15.44 -28.48 -3.28
C TYR A 142 -16.16 -29.35 -2.22
N ALA A 143 -15.90 -29.06 -0.93
CA ALA A 143 -16.57 -29.78 0.16
C ALA A 143 -18.10 -29.60 0.12
N ILE A 144 -18.57 -28.37 -0.19
CA ILE A 144 -20.00 -28.09 -0.36
C ILE A 144 -20.58 -28.86 -1.55
N ALA A 145 -19.90 -28.86 -2.71
CA ALA A 145 -20.36 -29.63 -3.87
C ALA A 145 -20.48 -31.14 -3.57
N ARG A 146 -19.49 -31.67 -2.87
CA ARG A 146 -19.51 -33.10 -2.45
C ARG A 146 -20.64 -33.38 -1.46
N GLY A 147 -20.87 -32.48 -0.49
CA GLY A 147 -21.96 -32.60 0.47
C GLY A 147 -23.35 -32.58 -0.21
N LEU A 148 -23.56 -31.65 -1.14
CA LEU A 148 -24.80 -31.56 -1.92
C LEU A 148 -25.02 -32.80 -2.77
N GLY A 149 -23.98 -33.35 -3.40
CA GLY A 149 -24.06 -34.61 -4.15
C GLY A 149 -24.44 -35.79 -3.27
N ALA A 150 -23.93 -35.89 -2.04
CA ALA A 150 -24.31 -36.92 -1.07
C ALA A 150 -25.79 -36.80 -0.61
N LEU A 151 -26.37 -35.61 -0.69
CA LEU A 151 -27.80 -35.36 -0.44
C LEU A 151 -28.69 -35.57 -1.67
N GLY A 152 -28.13 -36.09 -2.78
CA GLY A 152 -28.90 -36.37 -4.02
C GLY A 152 -29.15 -35.18 -4.92
N VAL A 153 -28.48 -34.02 -4.68
CA VAL A 153 -28.58 -32.83 -5.55
C VAL A 153 -27.92 -33.15 -6.90
N PRO A 154 -28.56 -32.83 -8.04
CA PRO A 154 -27.98 -33.04 -9.36
C PRO A 154 -26.61 -32.34 -9.49
N GLY A 155 -25.63 -33.04 -10.09
CA GLY A 155 -24.23 -32.59 -10.15
C GLY A 155 -24.05 -31.16 -10.74
N VAL A 156 -24.88 -30.80 -11.72
CA VAL A 156 -24.87 -29.45 -12.32
C VAL A 156 -25.23 -28.36 -11.29
N LEU A 157 -26.23 -28.63 -10.45
CA LEU A 157 -26.64 -27.69 -9.39
C LEU A 157 -25.59 -27.60 -8.28
N GLY A 158 -24.99 -28.75 -7.91
CA GLY A 158 -23.89 -28.81 -6.96
C GLY A 158 -22.67 -28.03 -7.45
N MET A 159 -22.34 -28.14 -8.74
CA MET A 159 -21.24 -27.40 -9.35
C MET A 159 -21.53 -25.90 -9.42
N ALA A 160 -22.74 -25.50 -9.81
CA ALA A 160 -23.15 -24.10 -9.83
C ALA A 160 -23.05 -23.45 -8.42
N ALA A 161 -23.54 -24.14 -7.39
CA ALA A 161 -23.43 -23.71 -6.01
C ALA A 161 -21.96 -23.57 -5.57
N ALA A 162 -21.09 -24.51 -5.92
CA ALA A 162 -19.67 -24.46 -5.63
C ALA A 162 -18.98 -23.25 -6.27
N VAL A 163 -19.28 -22.94 -7.53
CA VAL A 163 -18.74 -21.76 -8.23
C VAL A 163 -19.18 -20.47 -7.53
N ILE A 164 -20.45 -20.34 -7.16
CA ILE A 164 -20.97 -19.18 -6.45
C ILE A 164 -20.26 -19.01 -5.10
N VAL A 165 -20.12 -20.09 -4.34
CA VAL A 165 -19.43 -20.09 -3.04
C VAL A 165 -17.95 -19.73 -3.20
N PHE A 166 -17.26 -20.30 -4.19
CA PHE A 166 -15.88 -19.99 -4.48
C PHE A 166 -15.67 -18.48 -4.75
N VAL A 167 -16.46 -17.93 -5.66
CA VAL A 167 -16.38 -16.50 -6.04
C VAL A 167 -16.70 -15.60 -4.86
N ALA A 168 -17.74 -15.94 -4.08
CA ALA A 168 -18.14 -15.15 -2.92
C ALA A 168 -17.08 -15.19 -1.81
N LEU A 169 -16.52 -16.36 -1.50
CA LEU A 169 -15.47 -16.51 -0.50
C LEU A 169 -14.19 -15.79 -0.93
N LEU A 170 -13.72 -16.06 -2.14
CA LEU A 170 -12.50 -15.43 -2.65
C LEU A 170 -12.64 -13.90 -2.68
N GLY A 171 -13.75 -13.37 -3.17
CA GLY A 171 -14.00 -11.93 -3.19
C GLY A 171 -14.09 -11.32 -1.78
N THR A 172 -14.69 -12.05 -0.82
CA THR A 172 -14.76 -11.61 0.57
C THR A 172 -13.37 -11.60 1.21
N VAL A 173 -12.61 -12.68 1.07
CA VAL A 173 -11.27 -12.78 1.64
C VAL A 173 -10.34 -11.73 1.06
N LEU A 174 -10.34 -11.53 -0.27
CA LEU A 174 -9.56 -10.47 -0.93
C LEU A 174 -9.92 -9.07 -0.41
N LYS A 175 -11.18 -8.82 -0.08
CA LYS A 175 -11.59 -7.55 0.51
C LYS A 175 -11.08 -7.37 1.94
N TYR A 176 -11.04 -8.43 2.74
CA TYR A 176 -10.53 -8.37 4.12
C TYR A 176 -9.00 -8.38 4.20
N THR A 177 -8.32 -8.88 3.17
CA THR A 177 -6.86 -8.88 3.07
C THR A 177 -6.34 -7.66 2.28
N GLU A 178 -6.99 -6.51 2.42
CA GLU A 178 -6.64 -5.26 1.73
C GLU A 178 -5.14 -4.92 1.78
N ASN A 179 -4.47 -5.22 2.89
CA ASN A 179 -3.03 -4.97 3.01
C ASN A 179 -2.17 -5.81 2.06
N ALA A 180 -2.54 -7.07 1.82
CA ALA A 180 -1.84 -7.92 0.85
C ALA A 180 -2.17 -7.48 -0.58
N THR A 181 -3.42 -7.12 -0.85
CA THR A 181 -3.86 -6.55 -2.13
C THR A 181 -3.17 -5.23 -2.41
N TYR A 182 -2.99 -4.36 -1.41
CA TYR A 182 -2.23 -3.12 -1.52
C TYR A 182 -0.78 -3.35 -1.95
N LEU A 183 -0.12 -4.37 -1.43
CA LEU A 183 1.23 -4.78 -1.88
C LEU A 183 1.25 -5.23 -3.35
N LEU A 184 0.18 -5.86 -3.83
CA LEU A 184 0.06 -6.22 -5.24
C LEU A 184 -0.05 -4.99 -6.15
N TYR A 185 -0.77 -3.95 -5.73
CA TYR A 185 -0.81 -2.66 -6.43
C TYR A 185 0.58 -2.04 -6.52
N LEU A 186 1.28 -1.95 -5.39
CA LEU A 186 2.65 -1.43 -5.33
C LEU A 186 3.60 -2.16 -6.29
N LEU A 187 3.51 -3.50 -6.34
CA LEU A 187 4.34 -4.31 -7.23
C LEU A 187 3.94 -4.19 -8.69
N SER A 188 2.66 -3.95 -8.99
CA SER A 188 2.19 -3.77 -10.35
C SER A 188 2.65 -2.45 -10.98
N ASP A 189 2.79 -1.40 -10.17
CA ASP A 189 3.15 -0.05 -10.62
C ASP A 189 4.67 0.21 -10.68
N THR A 190 5.43 -0.48 -9.82
CA THR A 190 6.88 -0.21 -9.70
C THR A 190 7.71 -0.70 -10.90
N ILE A 191 7.12 -1.34 -11.89
CA ILE A 191 7.83 -2.10 -12.94
C ILE A 191 7.55 -1.54 -14.36
N TRP A 192 6.93 -0.38 -14.49
CA TRP A 192 6.72 0.32 -15.77
C TRP A 192 7.77 1.39 -16.02
#